data_3eacaeb60fa1894b7b132ea4cdb2565e
#
_entry.id   3eacaeb60fa1894b7b132ea4cdb2565e
#
_cell.length_a   1.000
_cell.length_b   1.000
_cell.length_c   1.000
_cell.angle_alpha   90.00
_cell.angle_beta   90.00
_cell.angle_gamma   90.00
#
_symmetry.space_group_name_H-M   'P 1'
#
loop_
_entity.id
_entity.type
_entity.pdbx_description
1 polymer ?
#
loop_
_entity_poly.entity_id
_entity_poly.type
_entity_poly.pdbx_seq_one_letter_code
_entity_poly.pdbx_strand_id
1 'polypeptide(L)'
;RMLTANELGTTKLGEIKGVLTVVITTAFVIEGITFVALFPGLYKVNHGNVRHTLWESLFFAVMAYNNAGFTPDGAGLHVNNWAVGLPILASAFCGTLGFPVLLNLMRSWRMRRPPKRWSLHTKLTLTTTFCIVIASFTWFLLMEWNNKLLFAGDGIEPRLWHAMVAAVMPRSSGFDLSWMPGVSDATKVFLSIVMFIGGGSTSTAGGIRVTTFAVILLTCRAAFTGRHDINAFHRRIHTQAVMTAVAVSTACLMLVTVVSMALMIITDCSLCDALFDTCSAFGLGGYSVGVASESSPTALYILAATMFIGRLGPLTIAYAISRPHNLEAVRYPTEQIVVG
;
A
#
# COMPACT_ATOMS: atom_id res chain seq x y z
N ARG A 1 -15.93 12.76 13.55
CA ARG A 1 -16.20 11.70 14.54
C ARG A 1 -17.05 10.54 13.99
N MET A 2 -18.13 10.80 13.23
CA MET A 2 -18.91 9.73 12.56
C MET A 2 -18.15 9.04 11.43
N LEU A 3 -17.39 9.76 10.63
CA LEU A 3 -16.56 9.23 9.54
C LEU A 3 -15.51 8.25 10.07
N THR A 4 -14.81 8.61 11.15
CA THR A 4 -13.82 7.75 11.79
C THR A 4 -14.43 6.48 12.41
N ALA A 5 -15.64 6.56 12.93
CA ALA A 5 -16.34 5.40 13.48
C ALA A 5 -16.73 4.39 12.38
N ASN A 6 -17.16 4.87 11.22
CA ASN A 6 -17.49 4.01 10.06
C ASN A 6 -16.24 3.34 9.46
N GLU A 7 -15.12 4.05 9.36
CA GLU A 7 -13.87 3.47 8.88
C GLU A 7 -13.31 2.40 9.83
N LEU A 8 -13.49 2.59 11.14
CA LEU A 8 -13.03 1.65 12.17
C LEU A 8 -14.04 0.52 12.46
N GLY A 9 -15.21 0.53 11.80
CA GLY A 9 -16.26 -0.48 12.00
C GLY A 9 -16.86 -0.48 13.42
N THR A 10 -16.77 0.65 14.14
CA THR A 10 -17.30 0.80 15.50
C THR A 10 -18.61 1.59 15.47
N THR A 11 -19.66 1.05 16.06
CA THR A 11 -20.98 1.68 16.11
C THR A 11 -21.15 2.62 17.31
N LYS A 12 -20.18 2.68 18.23
CA LYS A 12 -20.25 3.45 19.48
C LYS A 12 -19.09 4.42 19.62
N LEU A 13 -19.41 5.71 19.80
CA LEU A 13 -18.44 6.79 20.06
C LEU A 13 -17.51 6.54 21.28
N GLY A 14 -17.95 5.74 22.26
CA GLY A 14 -17.17 5.36 23.45
C GLY A 14 -15.97 4.44 23.16
N GLU A 15 -16.03 3.68 22.06
CA GLU A 15 -14.96 2.75 21.68
C GLU A 15 -13.79 3.43 20.97
N ILE A 16 -13.95 4.67 20.48
CA ILE A 16 -12.92 5.39 19.74
C ILE A 16 -11.67 5.61 20.58
N LYS A 17 -11.81 5.94 21.89
CA LYS A 17 -10.65 6.11 22.79
C LYS A 17 -9.87 4.80 22.92
N GLY A 18 -10.56 3.68 23.07
CA GLY A 18 -9.93 2.37 23.18
C GLY A 18 -9.17 2.00 21.89
N VAL A 19 -9.77 2.23 20.73
CA VAL A 19 -9.14 1.98 19.44
C VAL A 19 -7.91 2.87 19.25
N LEU A 20 -8.01 4.18 19.54
CA LEU A 20 -6.88 5.12 19.42
C LEU A 20 -5.72 4.71 20.33
N THR A 21 -6.00 4.36 21.59
CA THR A 21 -4.97 3.89 22.54
C THR A 21 -4.24 2.66 21.98
N VAL A 22 -4.98 1.70 21.44
CA VAL A 22 -4.35 0.49 20.88
C VAL A 22 -3.55 0.79 19.62
N VAL A 23 -4.04 1.67 18.75
CA VAL A 23 -3.31 2.14 17.54
C VAL A 23 -1.97 2.74 17.94
N ILE A 24 -1.99 3.71 18.87
CA ILE A 24 -0.78 4.38 19.36
C ILE A 24 0.16 3.37 20.03
N THR A 25 -0.35 2.53 20.93
CA THR A 25 0.49 1.52 21.60
C THR A 25 1.12 0.54 20.62
N THR A 26 0.38 0.10 19.60
CA THR A 26 0.90 -0.83 18.57
C THR A 26 2.00 -0.16 17.76
N ALA A 27 1.82 1.12 17.39
CA ALA A 27 2.84 1.90 16.69
C ALA A 27 4.13 1.98 17.50
N PHE A 28 4.05 2.46 18.76
CA PHE A 28 5.23 2.56 19.63
C PHE A 28 5.93 1.23 19.87
N VAL A 29 5.17 0.12 20.00
CA VAL A 29 5.77 -1.21 20.20
C VAL A 29 6.53 -1.67 18.95
N ILE A 30 5.95 -1.52 17.76
CA ILE A 30 6.61 -1.94 16.52
C ILE A 30 7.80 -1.03 16.21
N GLU A 31 7.64 0.27 16.35
CA GLU A 31 8.73 1.25 16.18
C GLU A 31 9.88 0.99 17.17
N GLY A 32 9.57 0.71 18.44
CA GLY A 32 10.55 0.35 19.44
C GLY A 32 11.32 -0.93 19.13
N ILE A 33 10.63 -1.98 18.68
CA ILE A 33 11.27 -3.24 18.24
C ILE A 33 12.16 -2.96 17.02
N THR A 34 11.68 -2.19 16.06
CA THR A 34 12.43 -1.83 14.85
C THR A 34 13.67 -1.01 15.19
N PHE A 35 13.55 -0.03 16.10
CA PHE A 35 14.66 0.77 16.60
C PHE A 35 15.78 -0.11 17.18
N VAL A 36 15.43 -1.04 18.07
CA VAL A 36 16.40 -1.95 18.69
C VAL A 36 17.04 -2.87 17.64
N ALA A 37 16.25 -3.36 16.68
CA ALA A 37 16.73 -4.26 15.63
C ALA A 37 17.65 -3.55 14.61
N LEU A 38 17.44 -2.26 14.35
CA LEU A 38 18.26 -1.46 13.43
C LEU A 38 19.61 -1.06 14.03
N PHE A 39 19.67 -0.87 15.34
CA PHE A 39 20.84 -0.34 16.01
C PHE A 39 22.14 -1.10 15.68
N PRO A 40 22.23 -2.44 15.76
CA PRO A 40 23.47 -3.16 15.47
C PRO A 40 23.94 -3.00 14.02
N GLY A 41 22.99 -2.95 13.06
CA GLY A 41 23.29 -2.78 11.63
C GLY A 41 23.84 -1.39 11.33
N LEU A 42 23.13 -0.36 11.79
CA LEU A 42 23.53 1.04 11.60
C LEU A 42 24.79 1.40 12.40
N TYR A 43 25.03 0.78 13.55
CA TYR A 43 26.27 1.00 14.32
C TYR A 43 27.52 0.60 13.53
N LYS A 44 27.45 -0.47 12.76
CA LYS A 44 28.53 -0.87 11.85
C LYS A 44 28.68 0.08 10.67
N VAL A 45 27.58 0.53 10.08
CA VAL A 45 27.58 1.47 8.96
C VAL A 45 28.16 2.84 9.38
N ASN A 46 27.81 3.30 10.59
CA ASN A 46 28.23 4.60 11.13
C ASN A 46 29.60 4.56 11.85
N HIS A 47 30.42 3.55 11.55
CA HIS A 47 31.78 3.42 12.10
C HIS A 47 31.87 3.57 13.63
N GLY A 48 30.85 3.11 14.37
CA GLY A 48 30.82 3.14 15.84
C GLY A 48 30.35 4.46 16.46
N ASN A 49 29.84 5.39 15.69
CA ASN A 49 29.28 6.64 16.23
C ASN A 49 27.91 6.42 16.86
N VAL A 50 27.88 6.25 18.19
CA VAL A 50 26.66 5.93 18.96
C VAL A 50 25.57 7.01 18.80
N ARG A 51 25.93 8.29 18.86
CA ARG A 51 24.96 9.38 18.79
C ARG A 51 24.24 9.43 17.44
N HIS A 52 24.99 9.30 16.35
CA HIS A 52 24.45 9.29 15.00
C HIS A 52 23.60 8.05 14.78
N THR A 53 24.07 6.88 15.21
CA THR A 53 23.34 5.61 15.13
C THR A 53 22.00 5.65 15.89
N LEU A 54 21.95 6.22 17.09
CA LEU A 54 20.69 6.38 17.85
C LEU A 54 19.68 7.23 17.09
N TRP A 55 20.15 8.36 16.53
CA TRP A 55 19.30 9.25 15.75
C TRP A 55 18.73 8.56 14.51
N GLU A 56 19.59 7.95 13.71
CA GLU A 56 19.16 7.23 12.48
C GLU A 56 18.27 6.04 12.78
N SER A 57 18.59 5.24 13.79
CA SER A 57 17.75 4.10 14.18
C SER A 57 16.35 4.53 14.58
N LEU A 58 16.22 5.64 15.32
CA LEU A 58 14.93 6.21 15.68
C LEU A 58 14.19 6.73 14.44
N PHE A 59 14.89 7.52 13.62
CA PHE A 59 14.34 8.11 12.42
C PHE A 59 13.80 7.03 11.47
N PHE A 60 14.62 6.03 11.12
CA PHE A 60 14.22 4.96 10.22
C PHE A 60 13.15 4.04 10.81
N ALA A 61 13.14 3.79 12.11
CA ALA A 61 12.07 3.02 12.74
C ALA A 61 10.70 3.69 12.58
N VAL A 62 10.62 5.00 12.83
CA VAL A 62 9.40 5.79 12.65
C VAL A 62 9.00 5.86 11.18
N MET A 63 9.96 6.17 10.29
CA MET A 63 9.69 6.29 8.85
C MET A 63 9.23 4.97 8.23
N ALA A 64 9.83 3.84 8.62
CA ALA A 64 9.49 2.52 8.11
C ALA A 64 8.07 2.08 8.50
N TYR A 65 7.70 2.22 9.78
CA TYR A 65 6.36 1.83 10.23
C TYR A 65 5.26 2.71 9.64
N ASN A 66 5.51 4.03 9.58
CA ASN A 66 4.55 4.98 8.99
C ASN A 66 4.55 4.97 7.46
N ASN A 67 5.43 4.17 6.84
CA ASN A 67 5.56 4.07 5.39
C ASN A 67 5.77 5.45 4.74
N ALA A 68 6.66 6.26 5.31
CA ALA A 68 6.91 7.62 4.85
C ALA A 68 8.09 7.73 3.87
N GLY A 69 9.08 6.81 3.95
CA GLY A 69 10.17 6.70 2.99
C GLY A 69 11.21 7.82 2.99
N PHE A 70 11.15 8.75 3.95
CA PHE A 70 12.14 9.81 4.05
C PHE A 70 13.45 9.31 4.63
N THR A 71 14.55 9.90 4.14
CA THR A 71 15.91 9.66 4.65
C THR A 71 16.52 10.98 5.14
N PRO A 72 17.32 10.97 6.22
CA PRO A 72 17.95 12.19 6.73
C PRO A 72 19.00 12.75 5.78
N ASP A 73 19.65 11.89 5.01
CA ASP A 73 20.68 12.27 4.06
C ASP A 73 20.18 12.15 2.62
N GLY A 74 20.61 13.06 1.74
CA GLY A 74 20.23 13.07 0.32
C GLY A 74 20.72 11.88 -0.50
N ALA A 75 21.65 11.08 0.04
CA ALA A 75 22.12 9.84 -0.58
C ALA A 75 21.10 8.69 -0.51
N GLY A 76 20.04 8.85 0.30
CA GLY A 76 19.07 7.79 0.53
C GLY A 76 19.55 6.69 1.48
N LEU A 77 18.70 5.72 1.76
CA LEU A 77 19.06 4.55 2.55
C LEU A 77 19.36 3.39 1.62
N HIS A 78 20.61 2.97 1.56
CA HIS A 78 20.99 1.74 0.86
C HIS A 78 20.65 0.53 1.73
N VAL A 79 19.60 -0.18 1.33
CA VAL A 79 19.06 -1.33 2.09
C VAL A 79 19.81 -2.64 1.79
N ASN A 80 20.98 -2.57 1.14
CA ASN A 80 21.78 -3.73 0.74
C ASN A 80 22.35 -4.55 1.90
N ASN A 81 22.26 -4.04 3.14
CA ASN A 81 22.67 -4.74 4.33
C ASN A 81 21.46 -5.41 5.00
N TRP A 82 21.44 -6.73 5.08
CA TRP A 82 20.38 -7.51 5.72
C TRP A 82 20.05 -7.05 7.15
N ALA A 83 21.08 -6.65 7.91
CA ALA A 83 20.90 -6.18 9.29
C ALA A 83 20.11 -4.87 9.38
N VAL A 84 20.12 -4.05 8.35
CA VAL A 84 19.35 -2.79 8.26
C VAL A 84 18.06 -3.02 7.49
N GLY A 85 18.14 -3.71 6.38
CA GLY A 85 17.00 -3.88 5.46
C GLY A 85 15.88 -4.75 6.00
N LEU A 86 16.18 -5.89 6.65
CA LEU A 86 15.13 -6.77 7.17
C LEU A 86 14.23 -6.11 8.22
N PRO A 87 14.75 -5.39 9.24
CA PRO A 87 13.91 -4.67 10.18
C PRO A 87 13.02 -3.63 9.51
N ILE A 88 13.54 -2.92 8.50
CA ILE A 88 12.78 -1.92 7.74
C ILE A 88 11.67 -2.59 6.94
N LEU A 89 11.97 -3.66 6.19
CA LEU A 89 10.98 -4.42 5.43
C LEU A 89 9.87 -4.98 6.34
N ALA A 90 10.24 -5.55 7.48
CA ALA A 90 9.28 -6.09 8.45
C ALA A 90 8.39 -5.00 9.04
N SER A 91 8.97 -3.86 9.42
CA SER A 91 8.25 -2.71 9.97
C SER A 91 7.27 -2.11 8.95
N ALA A 92 7.74 -1.88 7.72
CA ALA A 92 6.94 -1.40 6.61
C ALA A 92 5.78 -2.35 6.28
N PHE A 93 6.05 -3.66 6.22
CA PHE A 93 5.03 -4.67 6.02
C PHE A 93 3.96 -4.63 7.12
N CYS A 94 4.33 -4.51 8.39
CA CYS A 94 3.38 -4.35 9.49
C CYS A 94 2.53 -3.09 9.35
N GLY A 95 3.13 -1.96 8.96
CA GLY A 95 2.43 -0.71 8.70
C GLY A 95 1.40 -0.82 7.57
N THR A 96 1.70 -1.59 6.52
CA THR A 96 0.79 -1.80 5.37
C THR A 96 -0.40 -2.71 5.67
N LEU A 97 -0.38 -3.55 6.72
CA LEU A 97 -1.48 -4.48 7.03
C LEU A 97 -2.76 -3.77 7.52
N GLY A 98 -2.60 -2.64 8.19
CA GLY A 98 -3.70 -1.88 8.77
C GLY A 98 -4.07 -2.27 10.20
N PHE A 99 -4.53 -1.29 10.95
CA PHE A 99 -4.81 -1.43 12.38
C PHE A 99 -5.86 -2.52 12.72
N PRO A 100 -6.98 -2.68 11.99
CA PRO A 100 -7.96 -3.72 12.31
C PRO A 100 -7.37 -5.12 12.23
N VAL A 101 -6.44 -5.35 11.30
CA VAL A 101 -5.74 -6.63 11.13
C VAL A 101 -4.80 -6.86 12.31
N LEU A 102 -3.94 -5.89 12.64
CA LEU A 102 -3.01 -5.97 13.77
C LEU A 102 -3.75 -6.20 15.09
N LEU A 103 -4.84 -5.46 15.33
CA LEU A 103 -5.70 -5.64 16.49
C LEU A 103 -6.30 -7.05 16.59
N ASN A 104 -6.80 -7.56 15.46
CA ASN A 104 -7.39 -8.90 15.42
C ASN A 104 -6.32 -9.98 15.68
N LEU A 105 -5.12 -9.81 15.14
CA LEU A 105 -3.99 -10.72 15.38
C LEU A 105 -3.54 -10.68 16.84
N MET A 106 -3.32 -9.50 17.42
CA MET A 106 -2.91 -9.34 18.83
C MET A 106 -3.97 -9.93 19.79
N ARG A 107 -5.25 -9.61 19.57
CA ARG A 107 -6.35 -10.17 20.36
C ARG A 107 -6.43 -11.69 20.21
N SER A 108 -6.25 -12.21 19.00
CA SER A 108 -6.28 -13.64 18.73
C SER A 108 -5.12 -14.37 19.40
N TRP A 109 -3.91 -13.78 19.35
CA TRP A 109 -2.74 -14.30 20.01
C TRP A 109 -2.92 -14.32 21.54
N ARG A 110 -3.35 -13.22 22.15
CA ARG A 110 -3.61 -13.12 23.60
C ARG A 110 -4.68 -14.12 24.06
N MET A 111 -5.74 -14.35 23.25
CA MET A 111 -6.82 -15.25 23.56
C MET A 111 -6.58 -16.69 23.04
N ARG A 112 -5.40 -16.98 22.48
CA ARG A 112 -5.05 -18.27 21.85
C ARG A 112 -6.11 -18.77 20.86
N ARG A 113 -6.72 -17.84 20.10
CA ARG A 113 -7.76 -18.19 19.10
C ARG A 113 -7.10 -18.71 17.83
N PRO A 114 -7.60 -19.83 17.26
CA PRO A 114 -7.07 -20.37 16.01
C PRO A 114 -7.38 -19.43 14.82
N PRO A 115 -6.59 -19.46 13.74
CA PRO A 115 -6.81 -18.64 12.53
C PRO A 115 -8.21 -18.78 11.90
N LYS A 116 -8.87 -19.93 12.09
CA LYS A 116 -10.24 -20.18 11.63
C LYS A 116 -11.24 -19.17 12.21
N ARG A 117 -10.99 -18.63 13.40
CA ARG A 117 -11.86 -17.66 14.11
C ARG A 117 -11.53 -16.19 13.84
N TRP A 118 -10.56 -15.90 12.97
CA TRP A 118 -10.24 -14.52 12.58
C TRP A 118 -11.40 -13.88 11.82
N SER A 119 -11.48 -12.55 11.86
CA SER A 119 -12.48 -11.79 11.10
C SER A 119 -12.30 -12.01 9.59
N LEU A 120 -13.39 -11.88 8.82
CA LEU A 120 -13.35 -11.97 7.36
C LEU A 120 -12.37 -10.93 6.79
N HIS A 121 -12.41 -9.71 7.32
CA HIS A 121 -11.52 -8.63 6.95
C HIS A 121 -10.05 -9.03 7.10
N THR A 122 -9.65 -9.57 8.27
CA THR A 122 -8.27 -10.02 8.52
C THR A 122 -7.84 -11.12 7.56
N LYS A 123 -8.70 -12.10 7.32
CA LYS A 123 -8.40 -13.19 6.39
C LYS A 123 -8.20 -12.70 4.96
N LEU A 124 -9.13 -11.86 4.48
CA LEU A 124 -9.03 -11.28 3.13
C LEU A 124 -7.76 -10.43 2.99
N THR A 125 -7.50 -9.53 3.94
CA THR A 125 -6.32 -8.67 3.89
C THR A 125 -5.03 -9.49 3.88
N LEU A 126 -4.87 -10.43 4.79
CA LEU A 126 -3.65 -11.25 4.88
C LEU A 126 -3.46 -12.11 3.62
N THR A 127 -4.50 -12.86 3.22
CA THR A 127 -4.39 -13.74 2.06
C THR A 127 -4.03 -12.96 0.79
N THR A 128 -4.73 -11.84 0.53
CA THR A 128 -4.48 -11.03 -0.67
C THR A 128 -3.12 -10.35 -0.59
N THR A 129 -2.72 -9.84 0.58
CA THR A 129 -1.39 -9.26 0.79
C THR A 129 -0.28 -10.26 0.50
N PHE A 130 -0.37 -11.47 1.06
CA PHE A 130 0.63 -12.52 0.81
C PHE A 130 0.65 -12.97 -0.66
N CYS A 131 -0.51 -13.09 -1.30
CA CYS A 131 -0.57 -13.39 -2.73
C CYS A 131 0.12 -12.31 -3.59
N ILE A 132 -0.09 -11.02 -3.28
CA ILE A 132 0.57 -9.92 -3.99
C ILE A 132 2.08 -9.94 -3.74
N VAL A 133 2.52 -10.12 -2.49
CA VAL A 133 3.95 -10.19 -2.15
C VAL A 133 4.64 -11.34 -2.88
N ILE A 134 4.05 -12.54 -2.87
CA ILE A 134 4.59 -13.70 -3.58
C ILE A 134 4.61 -13.45 -5.10
N ALA A 135 3.54 -12.89 -5.65
CA ALA A 135 3.47 -12.56 -7.08
C ALA A 135 4.54 -11.53 -7.47
N SER A 136 4.74 -10.48 -6.67
CA SER A 136 5.75 -9.46 -6.91
C SER A 136 7.17 -10.00 -6.79
N PHE A 137 7.44 -10.81 -5.77
CA PHE A 137 8.72 -11.48 -5.60
C PHE A 137 9.06 -12.38 -6.79
N THR A 138 8.10 -13.24 -7.19
CA THR A 138 8.28 -14.16 -8.30
C THR A 138 8.42 -13.43 -9.62
N TRP A 139 7.59 -12.39 -9.87
CA TRP A 139 7.66 -11.56 -11.07
C TRP A 139 9.05 -10.93 -11.22
N PHE A 140 9.55 -10.30 -10.16
CA PHE A 140 10.85 -9.65 -10.19
C PHE A 140 11.98 -10.65 -10.48
N LEU A 141 11.97 -11.81 -9.83
CA LEU A 141 12.97 -12.84 -10.10
C LEU A 141 12.92 -13.36 -11.53
N LEU A 142 11.74 -13.53 -12.12
CA LEU A 142 11.62 -14.05 -13.48
C LEU A 142 12.01 -13.02 -14.54
N MET A 143 11.62 -11.76 -14.35
CA MET A 143 11.81 -10.72 -15.36
C MET A 143 13.18 -10.04 -15.27
N GLU A 144 13.66 -9.81 -14.05
CA GLU A 144 14.90 -9.05 -13.83
C GLU A 144 16.13 -9.93 -13.57
N TRP A 145 15.99 -11.28 -13.56
CA TRP A 145 17.10 -12.18 -13.26
C TRP A 145 18.35 -11.95 -14.11
N ASN A 146 18.17 -11.69 -15.39
CA ASN A 146 19.24 -11.47 -16.37
C ASN A 146 19.48 -9.98 -16.68
N ASN A 147 18.90 -9.06 -15.91
CA ASN A 147 19.06 -7.63 -16.14
C ASN A 147 20.48 -7.19 -15.77
N LYS A 148 21.29 -6.92 -16.80
CA LYS A 148 22.69 -6.50 -16.64
C LYS A 148 22.84 -5.08 -16.08
N LEU A 149 21.80 -4.24 -16.18
CA LEU A 149 21.82 -2.88 -15.61
C LEU A 149 21.73 -2.91 -14.10
N LEU A 150 20.99 -3.89 -13.55
CA LEU A 150 20.83 -4.07 -12.11
C LEU A 150 21.91 -4.94 -11.49
N PHE A 151 22.38 -5.98 -12.20
CA PHE A 151 23.18 -7.06 -11.65
C PHE A 151 24.44 -7.37 -12.49
N ALA A 152 25.24 -6.36 -12.80
CA ALA A 152 26.48 -6.53 -13.56
C ALA A 152 27.51 -7.36 -12.78
N GLY A 153 27.43 -8.68 -12.87
CA GLY A 153 28.38 -9.61 -12.24
C GLY A 153 28.06 -10.02 -10.81
N ASP A 154 26.93 -9.59 -10.25
CA ASP A 154 26.56 -9.90 -8.87
C ASP A 154 26.05 -11.34 -8.70
N GLY A 155 26.24 -11.88 -7.48
CA GLY A 155 25.80 -13.20 -7.09
C GLY A 155 24.28 -13.33 -6.94
N ILE A 156 23.82 -14.46 -6.39
CA ILE A 156 22.39 -14.73 -6.13
C ILE A 156 21.83 -13.85 -5.01
N GLU A 157 22.65 -13.50 -4.02
CA GLU A 157 22.22 -12.77 -2.82
C GLU A 157 21.65 -11.39 -3.15
N PRO A 158 22.29 -10.48 -3.93
CA PRO A 158 21.71 -9.20 -4.31
C PRO A 158 20.39 -9.34 -5.08
N ARG A 159 20.28 -10.35 -5.95
CA ARG A 159 19.04 -10.61 -6.73
C ARG A 159 17.86 -10.95 -5.85
N LEU A 160 18.08 -11.83 -4.86
CA LEU A 160 17.04 -12.19 -3.88
C LEU A 160 16.66 -10.99 -3.02
N TRP A 161 17.67 -10.16 -2.66
CA TRP A 161 17.42 -8.96 -1.86
C TRP A 161 16.56 -7.96 -2.60
N HIS A 162 16.91 -7.59 -3.84
CA HIS A 162 16.10 -6.69 -4.66
C HIS A 162 14.70 -7.24 -4.92
N ALA A 163 14.55 -8.55 -5.11
CA ALA A 163 13.23 -9.16 -5.24
C ALA A 163 12.38 -9.03 -3.97
N MET A 164 12.98 -9.16 -2.77
CA MET A 164 12.28 -8.92 -1.50
C MET A 164 11.89 -7.46 -1.34
N VAL A 165 12.78 -6.54 -1.67
CA VAL A 165 12.51 -5.09 -1.66
C VAL A 165 11.36 -4.78 -2.63
N ALA A 166 11.43 -5.26 -3.88
CA ALA A 166 10.39 -5.09 -4.89
C ALA A 166 9.03 -5.71 -4.51
N ALA A 167 9.02 -6.73 -3.65
CA ALA A 167 7.79 -7.36 -3.18
C ALA A 167 7.06 -6.56 -2.09
N VAL A 168 7.79 -5.82 -1.25
CA VAL A 168 7.23 -5.16 -0.06
C VAL A 168 7.17 -3.64 -0.23
N MET A 169 8.30 -3.02 -0.61
CA MET A 169 8.47 -1.57 -0.59
C MET A 169 7.57 -0.78 -1.54
N PRO A 170 7.30 -1.20 -2.80
CA PRO A 170 6.46 -0.42 -3.72
C PRO A 170 5.04 -0.21 -3.22
N ARG A 171 4.61 -0.99 -2.23
CA ARG A 171 3.25 -0.89 -1.68
C ARG A 171 3.04 0.31 -0.77
N SER A 172 4.08 1.01 -0.33
CA SER A 172 3.95 2.28 0.40
C SER A 172 5.20 2.86 1.07
N SER A 173 6.40 2.28 0.98
CA SER A 173 7.52 2.72 1.82
C SER A 173 8.58 3.52 1.09
N GLY A 174 8.85 3.22 -0.18
CA GLY A 174 9.76 3.99 -1.02
C GLY A 174 11.23 4.08 -0.57
N PHE A 175 11.72 3.15 0.24
CA PHE A 175 13.14 3.08 0.54
C PHE A 175 13.91 2.36 -0.56
N ASP A 176 15.16 2.74 -0.78
CA ASP A 176 16.07 2.19 -1.78
C ASP A 176 15.60 2.38 -3.22
N LEU A 177 15.66 3.63 -3.66
CA LEU A 177 15.17 4.08 -4.98
C LEU A 177 16.19 3.92 -6.10
N SER A 178 17.46 3.67 -5.79
CA SER A 178 18.60 3.79 -6.72
C SER A 178 18.52 2.85 -7.93
N TRP A 179 17.87 1.72 -7.80
CA TRP A 179 17.79 0.70 -8.84
C TRP A 179 16.56 0.81 -9.76
N MET A 180 15.56 1.62 -9.40
CA MET A 180 14.31 1.76 -10.16
C MET A 180 14.48 2.18 -11.63
N PRO A 181 15.36 3.12 -11.98
CA PRO A 181 15.53 3.49 -13.40
C PRO A 181 16.07 2.36 -14.28
N GLY A 182 16.69 1.34 -13.67
CA GLY A 182 17.26 0.19 -14.39
C GLY A 182 16.31 -0.97 -14.64
N VAL A 183 15.07 -0.94 -14.14
CA VAL A 183 14.11 -2.03 -14.35
C VAL A 183 13.47 -1.97 -15.73
N SER A 184 13.03 -3.14 -16.22
CA SER A 184 12.32 -3.26 -17.50
C SER A 184 10.95 -2.58 -17.46
N ASP A 185 10.45 -2.14 -18.61
CA ASP A 185 9.12 -1.51 -18.71
C ASP A 185 7.99 -2.48 -18.27
N ALA A 186 8.16 -3.78 -18.51
CA ALA A 186 7.22 -4.79 -18.02
C ALA A 186 7.15 -4.80 -16.49
N THR A 187 8.29 -4.66 -15.82
CA THR A 187 8.35 -4.57 -14.36
C THR A 187 7.80 -3.24 -13.85
N LYS A 188 8.04 -2.12 -14.54
CA LYS A 188 7.42 -0.83 -14.20
C LYS A 188 5.89 -0.92 -14.24
N VAL A 189 5.30 -1.49 -15.30
CA VAL A 189 3.85 -1.68 -15.42
C VAL A 189 3.32 -2.59 -14.31
N PHE A 190 4.00 -3.70 -14.04
CA PHE A 190 3.58 -4.61 -12.96
C PHE A 190 3.62 -3.91 -11.58
N LEU A 191 4.69 -3.20 -11.27
CA LEU A 191 4.82 -2.45 -10.02
C LEU A 191 3.79 -1.32 -9.92
N SER A 192 3.44 -0.67 -11.04
CA SER A 192 2.35 0.32 -11.09
C SER A 192 1.02 -0.28 -10.63
N ILE A 193 0.69 -1.50 -11.06
CA ILE A 193 -0.51 -2.22 -10.60
C ILE A 193 -0.43 -2.51 -9.10
N VAL A 194 0.73 -2.95 -8.61
CA VAL A 194 0.94 -3.24 -7.17
C VAL A 194 0.80 -1.97 -6.33
N MET A 195 1.39 -0.85 -6.77
CA MET A 195 1.28 0.46 -6.11
C MET A 195 -0.15 1.00 -6.13
N PHE A 196 -0.89 0.81 -7.24
CA PHE A 196 -2.30 1.18 -7.35
C PHE A 196 -3.17 0.44 -6.34
N ILE A 197 -2.91 -0.87 -6.11
CA ILE A 197 -3.62 -1.66 -5.09
C ILE A 197 -3.29 -1.15 -3.68
N GLY A 198 -2.04 -0.84 -3.41
CA GLY A 198 -1.59 -0.30 -2.14
C GLY A 198 -1.66 -1.27 -0.96
N GLY A 199 -2.00 -0.76 0.23
CA GLY A 199 -2.04 -1.51 1.49
C GLY A 199 -3.44 -1.90 1.99
N GLY A 200 -3.51 -2.38 3.23
CA GLY A 200 -4.75 -2.72 3.92
C GLY A 200 -5.61 -1.50 4.27
N SER A 201 -6.88 -1.74 4.58
CA SER A 201 -7.77 -0.66 5.03
C SER A 201 -7.32 -0.09 6.37
N THR A 202 -7.41 1.22 6.53
CA THR A 202 -6.92 1.96 7.71
C THR A 202 -5.45 1.70 8.04
N SER A 203 -4.64 1.43 7.01
CA SER A 203 -3.18 1.33 7.12
C SER A 203 -2.50 2.67 6.89
N THR A 204 -1.19 2.68 7.08
CA THR A 204 -0.33 3.81 6.73
C THR A 204 -0.10 3.96 5.22
N ALA A 205 -0.53 2.98 4.42
CA ALA A 205 -0.40 2.96 2.96
C ALA A 205 -1.51 3.74 2.22
N GLY A 206 -1.28 4.10 0.97
CA GLY A 206 -2.24 4.66 0.01
C GLY A 206 -2.93 3.61 -0.87
N GLY A 207 -3.49 4.03 -2.01
CA GLY A 207 -4.09 3.17 -3.02
C GLY A 207 -5.54 2.79 -2.76
N ILE A 208 -6.11 1.92 -3.65
CA ILE A 208 -7.53 1.49 -3.58
C ILE A 208 -7.84 0.54 -2.41
N ARG A 209 -6.83 0.04 -1.74
CA ARG A 209 -6.85 -0.92 -0.64
C ARG A 209 -6.96 -2.39 -1.10
N VAL A 210 -6.16 -3.23 -0.45
CA VAL A 210 -6.11 -4.68 -0.72
C VAL A 210 -7.48 -5.36 -0.57
N THR A 211 -8.29 -4.92 0.40
CA THR A 211 -9.64 -5.46 0.59
C THR A 211 -10.59 -5.12 -0.54
N THR A 212 -10.52 -3.90 -1.09
CA THR A 212 -11.29 -3.47 -2.26
C THR A 212 -10.93 -4.32 -3.47
N PHE A 213 -9.63 -4.50 -3.73
CA PHE A 213 -9.14 -5.37 -4.80
C PHE A 213 -9.61 -6.82 -4.64
N ALA A 214 -9.52 -7.38 -3.41
CA ALA A 214 -10.00 -8.72 -3.12
C ALA A 214 -11.50 -8.89 -3.38
N VAL A 215 -12.32 -7.90 -3.00
CA VAL A 215 -13.77 -7.91 -3.26
C VAL A 215 -14.05 -7.90 -4.76
N ILE A 216 -13.33 -7.08 -5.54
CA ILE A 216 -13.50 -7.04 -7.01
C ILE A 216 -13.16 -8.40 -7.62
N LEU A 217 -12.02 -9.01 -7.26
CA LEU A 217 -11.63 -10.32 -7.79
C LEU A 217 -12.68 -11.40 -7.47
N LEU A 218 -13.23 -11.40 -6.24
CA LEU A 218 -14.27 -12.32 -5.82
C LEU A 218 -15.58 -12.07 -6.57
N THR A 219 -15.91 -10.80 -6.86
CA THR A 219 -17.07 -10.42 -7.66
C THR A 219 -16.94 -10.91 -9.09
N CYS A 220 -15.80 -10.67 -9.73
CA CYS A 220 -15.51 -11.20 -11.08
C CYS A 220 -15.63 -12.73 -11.11
N ARG A 221 -15.02 -13.41 -10.13
CA ARG A 221 -15.14 -14.87 -10.03
C ARG A 221 -16.58 -15.34 -9.87
N ALA A 222 -17.38 -14.66 -9.03
CA ALA A 222 -18.79 -15.00 -8.84
C ALA A 222 -19.59 -14.83 -10.14
N ALA A 223 -19.37 -13.70 -10.85
CA ALA A 223 -20.00 -13.44 -12.15
C ALA A 223 -19.66 -14.51 -13.17
N PHE A 224 -18.39 -14.87 -13.35
CA PHE A 224 -17.96 -15.91 -14.30
C PHE A 224 -18.44 -17.33 -13.92
N THR A 225 -18.73 -17.58 -12.64
CA THR A 225 -19.26 -18.89 -12.18
C THR A 225 -20.78 -18.90 -12.05
N GLY A 226 -21.50 -17.86 -12.47
CA GLY A 226 -22.95 -17.75 -12.41
C GLY A 226 -23.52 -17.74 -10.98
N ARG A 227 -22.73 -17.34 -9.98
CA ARG A 227 -23.16 -17.29 -8.60
C ARG A 227 -23.74 -15.92 -8.25
N HIS A 228 -24.93 -15.89 -7.69
CA HIS A 228 -25.54 -14.65 -7.22
C HIS A 228 -24.92 -14.11 -5.93
N ASP A 229 -24.36 -14.99 -5.09
CA ASP A 229 -23.78 -14.63 -3.80
C ASP A 229 -22.23 -14.64 -3.86
N ILE A 230 -21.63 -13.56 -3.38
CA ILE A 230 -20.17 -13.43 -3.26
C ILE A 230 -19.76 -13.94 -1.90
N ASN A 231 -19.17 -15.12 -1.86
CA ASN A 231 -18.79 -15.80 -0.63
C ASN A 231 -17.26 -15.89 -0.50
N ALA A 232 -16.72 -15.56 0.70
CA ALA A 232 -15.32 -15.74 1.07
C ALA A 232 -15.22 -16.35 2.48
N PHE A 233 -14.38 -17.36 2.65
CA PHE A 233 -14.12 -18.01 3.95
C PHE A 233 -15.40 -18.40 4.71
N HIS A 234 -16.39 -18.94 4.01
CA HIS A 234 -17.71 -19.34 4.54
C HIS A 234 -18.54 -18.16 5.09
N ARG A 235 -18.33 -16.96 4.57
CA ARG A 235 -19.12 -15.77 4.89
C ARG A 235 -19.51 -15.04 3.62
N ARG A 236 -20.72 -14.50 3.58
CA ARG A 236 -21.25 -13.69 2.47
C ARG A 236 -20.75 -12.26 2.61
N ILE A 237 -20.31 -11.68 1.48
CA ILE A 237 -19.96 -10.27 1.38
C ILE A 237 -21.24 -9.48 1.07
N HIS A 238 -21.45 -8.38 1.80
CA HIS A 238 -22.62 -7.55 1.62
C HIS A 238 -22.60 -6.84 0.27
N THR A 239 -23.72 -6.79 -0.45
CA THR A 239 -23.84 -6.20 -1.79
C THR A 239 -23.40 -4.72 -1.82
N GLN A 240 -23.70 -3.97 -0.77
CA GLN A 240 -23.26 -2.58 -0.65
C GLN A 240 -21.72 -2.44 -0.65
N ALA A 241 -21.00 -3.37 -0.01
CA ALA A 241 -19.53 -3.37 -0.03
C ALA A 241 -18.99 -3.62 -1.45
N VAL A 242 -19.68 -4.45 -2.23
CA VAL A 242 -19.33 -4.71 -3.63
C VAL A 242 -19.54 -3.45 -4.48
N MET A 243 -20.70 -2.82 -4.35
CA MET A 243 -21.00 -1.57 -5.07
C MET A 243 -19.99 -0.47 -4.73
N THR A 244 -19.66 -0.31 -3.47
CA THR A 244 -18.65 0.65 -3.01
C THR A 244 -17.27 0.30 -3.60
N ALA A 245 -16.88 -0.97 -3.59
CA ALA A 245 -15.58 -1.40 -4.14
C ALA A 245 -15.45 -1.09 -5.64
N VAL A 246 -16.50 -1.36 -6.42
CA VAL A 246 -16.53 -1.06 -7.87
C VAL A 246 -16.47 0.45 -8.10
N ALA A 247 -17.33 1.23 -7.42
CA ALA A 247 -17.37 2.68 -7.59
C ALA A 247 -16.03 3.34 -7.26
N VAL A 248 -15.42 2.97 -6.12
CA VAL A 248 -14.11 3.49 -5.68
C VAL A 248 -13.03 3.12 -6.70
N SER A 249 -12.97 1.88 -7.14
CA SER A 249 -11.92 1.44 -8.08
C SER A 249 -12.05 2.10 -9.43
N THR A 250 -13.28 2.29 -9.96
CA THR A 250 -13.52 2.99 -11.21
C THR A 250 -13.11 4.46 -11.10
N ALA A 251 -13.48 5.14 -10.03
CA ALA A 251 -13.10 6.53 -9.80
C ALA A 251 -11.57 6.70 -9.69
N CYS A 252 -10.88 5.78 -9.00
CA CYS A 252 -9.43 5.81 -8.88
C CYS A 252 -8.73 5.53 -10.21
N LEU A 253 -9.26 4.59 -10.99
CA LEU A 253 -8.71 4.31 -12.31
C LEU A 253 -8.84 5.51 -13.24
N MET A 254 -10.00 6.18 -13.25
CA MET A 254 -10.20 7.43 -13.99
C MET A 254 -9.21 8.51 -13.52
N LEU A 255 -9.04 8.71 -12.22
CA LEU A 255 -8.08 9.66 -11.68
C LEU A 255 -6.66 9.38 -12.18
N VAL A 256 -6.18 8.15 -12.02
CA VAL A 256 -4.84 7.75 -12.47
C VAL A 256 -4.68 7.96 -13.96
N THR A 257 -5.68 7.61 -14.77
CA THR A 257 -5.65 7.83 -16.22
C THR A 257 -5.53 9.31 -16.57
N VAL A 258 -6.38 10.16 -15.98
CA VAL A 258 -6.37 11.62 -16.24
C VAL A 258 -5.05 12.24 -15.82
N VAL A 259 -4.52 11.88 -14.63
CA VAL A 259 -3.25 12.41 -14.14
C VAL A 259 -2.09 11.95 -15.02
N SER A 260 -2.05 10.68 -15.44
CA SER A 260 -1.00 10.19 -16.35
C SER A 260 -1.01 10.91 -17.67
N MET A 261 -2.20 11.16 -18.26
CA MET A 261 -2.32 11.95 -19.49
C MET A 261 -1.84 13.40 -19.30
N ALA A 262 -2.18 14.02 -18.17
CA ALA A 262 -1.72 15.38 -17.85
C ALA A 262 -0.18 15.43 -17.73
N LEU A 263 0.44 14.43 -17.07
CA LEU A 263 1.91 14.35 -16.97
C LEU A 263 2.56 14.19 -18.34
N MET A 264 2.04 13.31 -19.20
CA MET A 264 2.56 13.14 -20.56
C MET A 264 2.56 14.45 -21.37
N ILE A 265 1.51 15.27 -21.22
CA ILE A 265 1.40 16.55 -21.93
C ILE A 265 2.40 17.58 -21.36
N ILE A 266 2.65 17.57 -20.05
CA ILE A 266 3.46 18.60 -19.38
C ILE A 266 4.94 18.28 -19.45
N THR A 267 5.33 16.99 -19.37
CA THR A 267 6.72 16.55 -19.24
C THR A 267 7.27 15.83 -20.48
N ASP A 268 6.41 15.61 -21.48
CA ASP A 268 6.77 14.87 -22.73
C ASP A 268 7.39 13.49 -22.46
N CYS A 269 6.94 12.83 -21.35
CA CYS A 269 7.42 11.52 -20.95
C CYS A 269 6.62 10.37 -21.60
N SER A 270 7.17 9.14 -21.52
CA SER A 270 6.48 7.95 -22.00
C SER A 270 5.23 7.64 -21.16
N LEU A 271 4.23 6.94 -21.75
CA LEU A 271 3.05 6.48 -21.01
C LEU A 271 3.43 5.57 -19.83
N CYS A 272 4.46 4.73 -20.01
CA CYS A 272 4.92 3.81 -18.98
C CYS A 272 5.45 4.57 -17.76
N ASP A 273 6.26 5.60 -17.99
CA ASP A 273 6.86 6.41 -16.93
C ASP A 273 5.81 7.29 -16.25
N ALA A 274 4.90 7.91 -17.03
CA ALA A 274 3.79 8.69 -16.49
C ALA A 274 2.87 7.85 -15.60
N LEU A 275 2.52 6.64 -16.05
CA LEU A 275 1.69 5.70 -15.31
C LEU A 275 2.38 5.26 -14.02
N PHE A 276 3.69 4.96 -14.09
CA PHE A 276 4.49 4.53 -12.95
C PHE A 276 4.52 5.62 -11.86
N ASP A 277 4.89 6.85 -12.21
CA ASP A 277 4.98 7.96 -11.25
C ASP A 277 3.60 8.34 -10.69
N THR A 278 2.54 8.30 -11.53
CA THR A 278 1.16 8.52 -11.08
C THR A 278 0.69 7.45 -10.10
N CYS A 279 0.92 6.17 -10.40
CA CYS A 279 0.54 5.07 -9.51
C CYS A 279 1.36 5.10 -8.22
N SER A 280 2.64 5.48 -8.30
CA SER A 280 3.49 5.67 -7.13
C SER A 280 2.99 6.81 -6.25
N ALA A 281 2.60 7.95 -6.83
CA ALA A 281 2.02 9.07 -6.09
C ALA A 281 0.69 8.67 -5.45
N PHE A 282 -0.22 8.04 -6.21
CA PHE A 282 -1.53 7.61 -5.71
C PHE A 282 -1.43 6.54 -4.62
N GLY A 283 -0.55 5.55 -4.80
CA GLY A 283 -0.31 4.47 -3.84
C GLY A 283 0.60 4.85 -2.69
N LEU A 284 1.21 6.06 -2.73
CA LEU A 284 2.28 6.49 -1.81
C LEU A 284 3.46 5.52 -1.83
N GLY A 285 3.78 5.00 -3.02
CA GLY A 285 4.86 4.04 -3.21
C GLY A 285 6.25 4.62 -2.99
N GLY A 286 6.40 5.93 -3.23
CA GLY A 286 7.65 6.67 -3.04
C GLY A 286 8.66 6.48 -4.17
N TYR A 287 8.39 5.63 -5.16
CA TYR A 287 9.25 5.39 -6.31
C TYR A 287 8.98 6.38 -7.43
N SER A 288 10.01 6.80 -8.14
CA SER A 288 9.93 7.64 -9.33
C SER A 288 10.95 7.18 -10.36
N VAL A 289 10.59 7.32 -11.63
CA VAL A 289 11.48 7.12 -12.76
C VAL A 289 12.00 8.46 -13.33
N GLY A 290 11.75 9.55 -12.62
CA GLY A 290 12.28 10.87 -12.93
C GLY A 290 11.32 11.79 -13.69
N VAL A 291 10.03 11.44 -13.82
CA VAL A 291 9.00 12.31 -14.43
C VAL A 291 8.80 13.58 -13.60
N ALA A 292 8.85 13.46 -12.28
CA ALA A 292 8.81 14.59 -11.36
C ALA A 292 10.21 15.16 -11.14
N SER A 293 10.72 15.91 -12.08
CA SER A 293 12.00 16.63 -11.93
C SER A 293 11.79 18.07 -11.45
N GLU A 294 12.84 18.69 -10.88
CA GLU A 294 12.83 20.11 -10.49
C GLU A 294 12.53 21.06 -11.68
N SER A 295 12.76 20.58 -12.89
CA SER A 295 12.47 21.33 -14.13
C SER A 295 10.98 21.49 -14.44
N SER A 296 10.08 20.73 -13.80
CA SER A 296 8.63 20.81 -14.01
C SER A 296 7.84 20.97 -12.71
N PRO A 297 7.76 22.20 -12.14
CA PRO A 297 7.03 22.44 -10.91
C PRO A 297 5.54 22.06 -11.00
N THR A 298 4.91 22.22 -12.17
CA THR A 298 3.51 21.86 -12.39
C THR A 298 3.28 20.35 -12.21
N ALA A 299 4.17 19.51 -12.71
CA ALA A 299 4.11 18.06 -12.52
C ALA A 299 4.21 17.69 -11.04
N LEU A 300 5.09 18.33 -10.28
CA LEU A 300 5.23 18.12 -8.83
C LEU A 300 3.93 18.47 -8.08
N TYR A 301 3.28 19.58 -8.40
CA TYR A 301 1.99 19.94 -7.77
C TYR A 301 0.87 18.94 -8.09
N ILE A 302 0.79 18.47 -9.33
CA ILE A 302 -0.19 17.45 -9.73
C ILE A 302 0.05 16.15 -8.98
N LEU A 303 1.29 15.69 -8.89
CA LEU A 303 1.64 14.49 -8.13
C LEU A 303 1.38 14.67 -6.63
N ALA A 304 1.69 15.83 -6.04
CA ALA A 304 1.39 16.14 -4.64
C ALA A 304 -0.12 16.09 -4.35
N ALA A 305 -0.94 16.66 -5.23
CA ALA A 305 -2.40 16.57 -5.14
C ALA A 305 -2.88 15.10 -5.24
N THR A 306 -2.29 14.32 -6.14
CA THR A 306 -2.58 12.89 -6.30
C THR A 306 -2.20 12.08 -5.06
N MET A 307 -1.05 12.37 -4.44
CA MET A 307 -0.63 11.78 -3.16
C MET A 307 -1.64 12.07 -2.04
N PHE A 308 -2.11 13.32 -1.95
CA PHE A 308 -3.11 13.72 -0.96
C PHE A 308 -4.43 12.95 -1.13
N ILE A 309 -4.92 12.82 -2.36
CA ILE A 309 -6.13 12.05 -2.68
C ILE A 309 -5.92 10.57 -2.35
N GLY A 310 -4.78 9.99 -2.72
CA GLY A 310 -4.44 8.60 -2.43
C GLY A 310 -4.34 8.30 -0.94
N ARG A 311 -3.86 9.27 -0.13
CA ARG A 311 -3.73 9.14 1.33
C ARG A 311 -5.07 9.22 2.05
N LEU A 312 -5.89 10.21 1.76
CA LEU A 312 -7.21 10.35 2.36
C LEU A 312 -8.12 9.16 2.05
N GLY A 313 -7.90 8.54 0.90
CA GLY A 313 -8.75 7.51 0.36
C GLY A 313 -9.96 8.09 -0.38
N PRO A 314 -10.24 7.56 -1.57
CA PRO A 314 -11.29 8.11 -2.45
C PRO A 314 -12.69 8.02 -1.83
N LEU A 315 -12.93 7.04 -0.97
CA LEU A 315 -14.19 6.90 -0.25
C LEU A 315 -14.44 8.06 0.73
N THR A 316 -13.40 8.48 1.47
CA THR A 316 -13.50 9.61 2.41
C THR A 316 -13.80 10.90 1.67
N ILE A 317 -13.15 11.12 0.52
CA ILE A 317 -13.40 12.30 -0.33
C ILE A 317 -14.82 12.24 -0.88
N ALA A 318 -15.27 11.08 -1.37
CA ALA A 318 -16.64 10.91 -1.86
C ALA A 318 -17.68 11.23 -0.78
N TYR A 319 -17.48 10.78 0.45
CA TYR A 319 -18.36 11.12 1.58
C TYR A 319 -18.33 12.61 1.96
N ALA A 320 -17.16 13.24 1.86
CA ALA A 320 -17.03 14.68 2.18
C ALA A 320 -17.77 15.55 1.16
N ILE A 321 -17.81 15.15 -0.11
CA ILE A 321 -18.47 15.86 -1.21
C ILE A 321 -19.95 15.49 -1.29
N SER A 322 -20.34 14.26 -0.96
CA SER A 322 -21.72 13.80 -1.01
C SER A 322 -22.56 14.49 0.06
N ARG A 323 -23.56 15.22 -0.36
CA ARG A 323 -24.60 15.67 0.56
C ARG A 323 -25.46 14.47 0.96
N PRO A 324 -25.89 14.34 2.23
CA PRO A 324 -26.81 13.29 2.61
C PRO A 324 -28.11 13.46 1.79
N HIS A 325 -28.29 12.57 0.81
CA HIS A 325 -29.53 12.53 0.05
C HIS A 325 -30.58 11.93 0.96
N ASN A 326 -31.68 12.63 1.17
CA ASN A 326 -32.86 12.10 1.84
C ASN A 326 -33.27 10.84 1.08
N LEU A 327 -33.60 9.78 1.82
CA LEU A 327 -34.08 8.51 1.30
C LEU A 327 -35.09 8.75 0.19
N GLU A 328 -34.77 8.32 -1.02
CA GLU A 328 -35.71 8.38 -2.15
C GLU A 328 -36.94 7.58 -1.78
N ALA A 329 -38.05 8.29 -1.59
CA ALA A 329 -39.35 7.68 -1.26
C ALA A 329 -39.96 6.93 -2.46
N VAL A 330 -39.39 7.11 -3.66
CA VAL A 330 -39.90 6.53 -4.92
C VAL A 330 -38.83 5.60 -5.51
N ARG A 331 -39.21 4.34 -5.76
CA ARG A 331 -38.39 3.41 -6.55
C ARG A 331 -38.94 3.35 -7.98
N TYR A 332 -38.08 3.59 -8.96
CA TYR A 332 -38.44 3.40 -10.36
C TYR A 332 -38.56 1.93 -10.72
N PRO A 333 -39.41 1.58 -11.73
CA PRO A 333 -39.47 0.20 -12.25
C PRO A 333 -38.12 -0.25 -12.76
N THR A 334 -37.82 -1.54 -12.57
CA THR A 334 -36.57 -2.13 -13.07
C THR A 334 -36.72 -2.53 -14.52
N GLU A 335 -35.78 -2.12 -15.36
CA GLU A 335 -35.67 -2.54 -16.76
C GLU A 335 -34.37 -3.33 -16.96
N GLN A 336 -34.41 -4.34 -17.81
CA GLN A 336 -33.24 -5.16 -18.11
C GLN A 336 -32.39 -4.49 -19.17
N ILE A 337 -31.12 -4.25 -18.83
CA ILE A 337 -30.09 -3.75 -19.76
C ILE A 337 -29.19 -4.92 -20.11
N VAL A 338 -28.93 -5.12 -21.41
CA VAL A 338 -27.96 -6.10 -21.88
C VAL A 338 -26.56 -5.55 -21.61
N VAL A 339 -25.83 -6.22 -20.73
CA VAL A 339 -24.43 -5.95 -20.46
C VAL A 339 -23.64 -7.01 -21.22
N GLY A 340 -22.75 -6.58 -22.13
CA GLY A 340 -22.02 -7.43 -23.09
C GLY A 340 -21.08 -8.47 -22.45
#